data_2f63aa17616ab46ff10bed3105162737
#
_entry.id   2f63aa17616ab46ff10bed3105162737
#
_cell.length_a   1.000
_cell.length_b   1.000
_cell.length_c   1.000
_cell.angle_alpha   90.00
_cell.angle_beta   90.00
_cell.angle_gamma   90.00
#
_symmetry.space_group_name_H-M   'P 1'
#
loop_
_entity.id
_entity.type
_entity.pdbx_description
1 polymer ?
#
loop_
_entity_poly.entity_id
_entity_poly.type
_entity_poly.pdbx_seq_one_letter_code
_entity_poly.pdbx_strand_id
1 'polypeptide(L)'
;MIFRNLGTVLFYLCLLMEACLHSRQIAQAQSGGDRKWISEVLPVELAVGYAVRAIDLSRDGKLDIAIVDAKRIVWLENPTWKVHTIFQTPSKYADNVCFAPMDIDRDGDIDFAIGTDWQPNNTQSGGAVGWIESPQDPRSMWIYHPILETEPTVHRMHWVDWDADGNPELIVAPLKGPKSNGPKFEDVPVRLSAFIPGKDPHKDPWVNYPIQVPLFVMHNFDRVKRLGAGEDLITASFQGVHILSHSPQTGRLDLKRIGSGLEAEAPAKGSSEVRLGKLSAARRFAATIEPWHGNQVVVYEEPEANSVLEGLWPRKVIDEQLKWGHAVVAVNLDEDPEDELAIGVRDDSAPHRCGVRVYDRHQDGTWVRTLIEPGQVAVEDMVSADLDGDGNPELIAVGRATHNAVIYRLD
;
A
#
# COMPACT_ATOMS: atom_id res chain seq x y z
N MET A 1 -57.64 -28.23 -24.92
CA MET A 1 -57.39 -27.12 -23.97
C MET A 1 -56.07 -27.39 -23.22
N ILE A 2 -54.99 -27.49 -23.95
CA ILE A 2 -53.60 -27.65 -23.40
C ILE A 2 -52.69 -26.94 -24.40
N PHE A 3 -52.41 -25.68 -24.18
CA PHE A 3 -51.30 -24.92 -24.79
C PHE A 3 -51.25 -23.56 -24.12
N ARG A 4 -50.65 -23.51 -22.94
CA ARG A 4 -50.10 -22.28 -22.32
C ARG A 4 -49.20 -22.74 -21.16
N ASN A 5 -47.91 -22.75 -21.36
CA ASN A 5 -46.85 -22.66 -20.33
C ASN A 5 -45.45 -23.11 -20.85
N LEU A 6 -45.11 -22.83 -22.10
CA LEU A 6 -43.72 -23.02 -22.57
C LEU A 6 -42.94 -21.70 -22.73
N GLY A 7 -43.59 -20.53 -22.66
CA GLY A 7 -42.93 -19.25 -22.85
C GLY A 7 -42.22 -18.68 -21.61
N THR A 8 -42.64 -19.09 -20.42
CA THR A 8 -42.16 -18.49 -19.16
C THR A 8 -40.90 -19.18 -18.61
N VAL A 9 -40.66 -20.42 -18.99
CA VAL A 9 -39.46 -21.17 -18.53
C VAL A 9 -38.23 -20.84 -19.36
N LEU A 10 -38.38 -20.46 -20.63
CA LEU A 10 -37.24 -20.02 -21.48
C LEU A 10 -36.77 -18.61 -21.11
N PHE A 11 -37.60 -17.76 -20.56
CA PHE A 11 -37.24 -16.40 -20.18
C PHE A 11 -36.44 -16.37 -18.84
N TYR A 12 -36.69 -17.33 -17.95
CA TYR A 12 -35.90 -17.45 -16.69
C TYR A 12 -34.57 -18.16 -16.87
N LEU A 13 -34.40 -19.00 -17.89
CA LEU A 13 -33.10 -19.63 -18.19
C LEU A 13 -32.13 -18.69 -18.93
N CYS A 14 -32.62 -17.70 -19.67
CA CYS A 14 -31.74 -16.66 -20.25
C CYS A 14 -31.25 -15.64 -19.20
N LEU A 15 -32.07 -15.34 -18.17
CA LEU A 15 -31.68 -14.40 -17.10
C LEU A 15 -30.67 -15.00 -16.09
N LEU A 16 -30.54 -16.33 -16.02
CA LEU A 16 -29.58 -17.02 -15.15
C LEU A 16 -28.25 -17.33 -15.87
N MET A 17 -28.17 -17.21 -17.19
CA MET A 17 -26.89 -17.34 -17.93
C MET A 17 -26.17 -16.00 -18.14
N GLU A 18 -26.81 -14.86 -17.94
CA GLU A 18 -26.17 -13.54 -18.02
C GLU A 18 -25.48 -13.10 -16.71
N ALA A 19 -25.71 -13.79 -15.61
CA ALA A 19 -25.09 -13.48 -14.31
C ALA A 19 -23.69 -14.07 -14.09
N CYS A 20 -23.12 -14.78 -15.09
CA CYS A 20 -21.79 -15.37 -15.02
C CYS A 20 -20.81 -14.93 -16.12
N LEU A 21 -21.16 -13.91 -16.88
CA LEU A 21 -20.20 -13.25 -17.76
C LEU A 21 -19.59 -12.08 -16.96
N HIS A 22 -18.42 -12.32 -16.38
CA HIS A 22 -17.53 -11.24 -15.91
C HIS A 22 -17.39 -10.25 -17.06
N SER A 23 -17.94 -9.06 -16.89
CA SER A 23 -17.86 -8.00 -17.89
C SER A 23 -16.42 -7.50 -17.94
N ARG A 24 -15.61 -8.01 -18.88
CA ARG A 24 -14.37 -7.36 -19.28
C ARG A 24 -14.76 -6.05 -19.96
N GLN A 25 -14.65 -4.94 -19.26
CA GLN A 25 -14.78 -3.61 -19.87
C GLN A 25 -13.41 -3.19 -20.39
N ILE A 26 -13.32 -3.00 -21.71
CA ILE A 26 -12.16 -2.40 -22.36
C ILE A 26 -12.30 -0.89 -22.25
N ALA A 27 -11.49 -0.25 -21.41
CA ALA A 27 -11.36 1.20 -21.40
C ALA A 27 -10.35 1.63 -22.47
N GLN A 28 -10.78 2.45 -23.45
CA GLN A 28 -9.85 3.05 -24.40
C GLN A 28 -9.15 4.25 -23.77
N ALA A 29 -7.86 4.12 -23.48
CA ALA A 29 -7.01 5.25 -23.13
C ALA A 29 -6.50 5.91 -24.42
N GLN A 30 -6.55 7.24 -24.51
CA GLN A 30 -5.86 7.99 -25.56
C GLN A 30 -4.42 8.23 -25.13
N SER A 31 -3.48 7.49 -25.70
CA SER A 31 -2.02 7.75 -25.58
C SER A 31 -1.27 7.22 -26.76
N GLY A 32 -0.06 7.69 -26.97
CA GLY A 32 0.82 7.27 -28.07
C GLY A 32 1.28 5.81 -27.86
N GLY A 33 0.80 4.91 -28.74
CA GLY A 33 1.11 3.49 -28.77
C GLY A 33 -0.12 2.63 -28.57
N ASP A 34 -0.20 1.50 -29.26
CA ASP A 34 -1.37 0.59 -29.32
C ASP A 34 -1.63 -0.22 -28.04
N ARG A 35 -1.00 0.09 -26.90
CA ARG A 35 -1.18 -0.64 -25.63
C ARG A 35 -2.53 -0.32 -24.98
N LYS A 36 -3.27 -1.37 -24.58
CA LYS A 36 -4.60 -1.24 -23.98
C LYS A 36 -4.61 -1.76 -22.55
N TRP A 37 -5.13 -0.95 -21.65
CA TRP A 37 -5.41 -1.40 -20.32
C TRP A 37 -6.69 -2.23 -20.27
N ILE A 38 -6.61 -3.38 -19.64
CA ILE A 38 -7.75 -4.26 -19.34
C ILE A 38 -7.96 -4.23 -17.83
N SER A 39 -9.21 -4.02 -17.39
CA SER A 39 -9.57 -4.08 -15.98
C SER A 39 -10.44 -5.28 -15.68
N GLU A 40 -10.21 -5.92 -14.53
CA GLU A 40 -10.98 -7.03 -13.99
C GLU A 40 -11.44 -6.69 -12.58
N VAL A 41 -12.74 -6.58 -12.37
CA VAL A 41 -13.31 -6.41 -11.03
C VAL A 41 -13.34 -7.76 -10.32
N LEU A 42 -12.69 -7.84 -9.16
CA LEU A 42 -12.62 -9.07 -8.38
C LEU A 42 -13.96 -9.35 -7.66
N PRO A 43 -14.32 -10.63 -7.44
CA PRO A 43 -15.60 -11.03 -6.85
C PRO A 43 -15.61 -10.85 -5.32
N VAL A 44 -15.25 -9.68 -4.83
CA VAL A 44 -15.22 -9.33 -3.41
C VAL A 44 -15.93 -8.02 -3.16
N GLU A 45 -16.73 -7.97 -2.10
CA GLU A 45 -17.31 -6.73 -1.56
C GLU A 45 -16.58 -6.40 -0.25
N LEU A 46 -16.04 -5.20 -0.13
CA LEU A 46 -15.27 -4.71 1.00
C LEU A 46 -16.05 -3.66 1.78
N ALA A 47 -15.89 -3.61 3.09
CA ALA A 47 -16.36 -2.45 3.86
C ALA A 47 -15.42 -1.26 3.67
N VAL A 48 -14.09 -1.51 3.83
CA VAL A 48 -13.01 -0.59 3.48
C VAL A 48 -11.78 -1.42 3.12
N GLY A 49 -11.32 -1.37 1.88
CA GLY A 49 -10.08 -2.04 1.48
C GLY A 49 -8.87 -1.25 1.95
N TYR A 50 -8.46 -1.39 3.22
CA TYR A 50 -7.40 -0.57 3.81
C TYR A 50 -6.00 -0.86 3.29
N ALA A 51 -5.70 -2.13 2.98
CA ALA A 51 -4.39 -2.54 2.47
C ALA A 51 -4.51 -3.80 1.62
N VAL A 52 -3.64 -3.92 0.61
CA VAL A 52 -3.58 -5.08 -0.29
C VAL A 52 -2.14 -5.57 -0.46
N ARG A 53 -1.95 -6.91 -0.56
CA ARG A 53 -0.66 -7.53 -0.88
C ARG A 53 -0.88 -8.72 -1.83
N ALA A 54 0.09 -8.95 -2.70
CA ALA A 54 0.18 -10.15 -3.52
C ALA A 54 1.16 -11.12 -2.87
N ILE A 55 0.71 -12.34 -2.58
CA ILE A 55 1.44 -13.35 -1.79
C ILE A 55 0.96 -14.74 -2.21
N ASP A 56 1.86 -15.70 -2.39
CA ASP A 56 1.50 -17.11 -2.61
C ASP A 56 1.09 -17.77 -1.27
N LEU A 57 -0.19 -17.69 -0.92
CA LEU A 57 -0.75 -18.30 0.29
C LEU A 57 -1.20 -19.74 0.07
N SER A 58 -1.58 -20.07 -1.18
CA SER A 58 -1.97 -21.43 -1.57
C SER A 58 -0.79 -22.39 -1.69
N ARG A 59 0.43 -21.85 -1.83
CA ARG A 59 1.71 -22.57 -2.06
C ARG A 59 1.71 -23.33 -3.39
N ASP A 60 1.05 -22.79 -4.39
CA ASP A 60 0.98 -23.37 -5.73
C ASP A 60 1.96 -22.70 -6.73
N GLY A 61 2.73 -21.70 -6.26
CA GLY A 61 3.69 -20.92 -7.04
C GLY A 61 3.07 -19.72 -7.74
N LYS A 62 1.80 -19.41 -7.51
CA LYS A 62 1.11 -18.22 -8.03
C LYS A 62 0.82 -17.25 -6.90
N LEU A 63 0.90 -15.96 -7.22
CA LEU A 63 0.56 -14.94 -6.25
C LEU A 63 -0.96 -14.81 -6.10
N ASP A 64 -1.44 -14.96 -4.88
CA ASP A 64 -2.79 -14.67 -4.45
C ASP A 64 -2.91 -13.21 -4.01
N ILE A 65 -4.13 -12.74 -3.75
CA ILE A 65 -4.39 -11.38 -3.27
C ILE A 65 -4.95 -11.44 -1.85
N ALA A 66 -4.22 -10.88 -0.88
CA ALA A 66 -4.70 -10.67 0.48
C ALA A 66 -5.11 -9.22 0.71
N ILE A 67 -6.27 -8.98 1.31
CA ILE A 67 -6.83 -7.65 1.55
C ILE A 67 -7.22 -7.51 3.02
N VAL A 68 -6.71 -6.46 3.66
CA VAL A 68 -7.19 -6.00 4.96
C VAL A 68 -8.44 -5.16 4.75
N ASP A 69 -9.57 -5.69 5.15
CA ASP A 69 -10.86 -5.00 5.22
C ASP A 69 -11.11 -4.50 6.66
N ALA A 70 -12.05 -3.60 6.85
CA ALA A 70 -12.33 -2.95 8.12
C ALA A 70 -12.38 -3.91 9.31
N LYS A 71 -13.08 -5.04 9.18
CA LYS A 71 -13.30 -6.01 10.28
C LYS A 71 -12.83 -7.43 9.99
N ARG A 72 -12.13 -7.63 8.88
CA ARG A 72 -11.66 -8.95 8.46
C ARG A 72 -10.43 -8.85 7.57
N ILE A 73 -9.78 -9.98 7.35
CA ILE A 73 -8.85 -10.16 6.23
C ILE A 73 -9.46 -11.20 5.30
N VAL A 74 -9.47 -10.88 4.02
CA VAL A 74 -9.87 -11.78 2.95
C VAL A 74 -8.69 -12.14 2.07
N TRP A 75 -8.72 -13.34 1.57
CA TRP A 75 -7.78 -13.87 0.60
C TRP A 75 -8.54 -14.30 -0.65
N LEU A 76 -8.08 -13.86 -1.82
CA LEU A 76 -8.60 -14.26 -3.12
C LEU A 76 -7.58 -15.19 -3.78
N GLU A 77 -7.97 -16.46 -3.94
CA GLU A 77 -7.12 -17.54 -4.41
C GLU A 77 -6.99 -17.51 -5.94
N ASN A 78 -5.78 -17.31 -6.46
CA ASN A 78 -5.46 -17.34 -7.87
C ASN A 78 -5.50 -18.79 -8.43
N PRO A 79 -6.00 -19.06 -9.64
CA PRO A 79 -6.52 -18.11 -10.63
C PRO A 79 -8.05 -17.92 -10.59
N THR A 80 -8.71 -18.51 -9.62
CA THR A 80 -10.18 -18.55 -9.57
C THR A 80 -10.78 -17.33 -8.89
N TRP A 81 -9.97 -16.59 -8.17
CA TRP A 81 -10.36 -15.47 -7.29
C TRP A 81 -11.42 -15.87 -6.26
N LYS A 82 -11.43 -17.14 -5.88
CA LYS A 82 -12.30 -17.59 -4.79
C LYS A 82 -11.94 -16.89 -3.51
N VAL A 83 -12.94 -16.28 -2.87
CA VAL A 83 -12.76 -15.49 -1.65
C VAL A 83 -12.79 -16.38 -0.41
N HIS A 84 -11.76 -16.29 0.42
CA HIS A 84 -11.67 -16.88 1.72
C HIS A 84 -11.57 -15.78 2.78
N THR A 85 -12.43 -15.82 3.80
CA THR A 85 -12.26 -14.98 4.99
C THR A 85 -11.36 -15.73 5.95
N ILE A 86 -10.13 -15.25 6.15
CA ILE A 86 -9.13 -15.93 6.96
C ILE A 86 -9.01 -15.37 8.39
N PHE A 87 -9.50 -14.14 8.62
CA PHE A 87 -9.48 -13.50 9.92
C PHE A 87 -10.72 -12.64 10.14
N GLN A 88 -11.23 -12.65 11.39
CA GLN A 88 -12.25 -11.73 11.88
C GLN A 88 -11.70 -10.95 13.07
N THR A 89 -11.78 -9.63 12.98
CA THR A 89 -11.28 -8.74 14.05
C THR A 89 -12.07 -8.96 15.35
N PRO A 90 -11.38 -9.17 16.48
CA PRO A 90 -12.05 -9.25 17.76
C PRO A 90 -12.94 -8.03 18.03
N SER A 91 -14.14 -8.25 18.56
CA SER A 91 -15.16 -7.20 18.73
C SER A 91 -14.75 -6.02 19.60
N LYS A 92 -13.72 -6.20 20.45
CA LYS A 92 -13.15 -5.13 21.29
C LYS A 92 -12.38 -4.07 20.49
N TYR A 93 -11.94 -4.39 19.28
CA TYR A 93 -11.16 -3.48 18.43
C TYR A 93 -12.04 -2.76 17.41
N ALA A 94 -11.66 -1.53 17.06
CA ALA A 94 -12.14 -0.81 15.89
C ALA A 94 -11.60 -1.47 14.59
N ASP A 95 -11.43 -0.72 13.51
CA ASP A 95 -11.03 -1.29 12.22
C ASP A 95 -9.58 -1.81 12.23
N ASN A 96 -9.28 -2.76 11.33
CA ASN A 96 -7.92 -3.04 10.89
C ASN A 96 -7.45 -1.91 9.97
N VAL A 97 -6.13 -1.76 9.79
CA VAL A 97 -5.61 -0.68 8.93
C VAL A 97 -4.41 -1.10 8.07
N CYS A 98 -3.58 -2.01 8.53
CA CYS A 98 -2.36 -2.42 7.85
C CYS A 98 -1.96 -3.84 8.24
N PHE A 99 -1.13 -4.46 7.41
CA PHE A 99 -0.52 -5.76 7.69
C PHE A 99 0.82 -5.93 6.98
N ALA A 100 1.64 -6.86 7.47
CA ALA A 100 2.92 -7.19 6.88
C ALA A 100 3.13 -8.72 6.92
N PRO A 101 3.28 -9.38 5.74
CA PRO A 101 3.46 -10.82 5.67
C PRO A 101 4.89 -11.24 6.02
N MET A 102 5.05 -12.33 6.77
CA MET A 102 6.29 -13.05 7.03
C MET A 102 5.99 -14.41 7.65
N ASP A 103 6.87 -15.40 7.47
CA ASP A 103 6.89 -16.62 8.27
C ASP A 103 7.44 -16.24 9.67
N ILE A 104 6.51 -15.94 10.61
CA ILE A 104 6.85 -15.33 11.91
C ILE A 104 7.37 -16.38 12.89
N ASP A 105 6.77 -17.57 12.91
CA ASP A 105 7.13 -18.63 13.83
C ASP A 105 8.09 -19.67 13.23
N ARG A 106 8.44 -19.49 11.95
CA ARG A 106 9.40 -20.33 11.20
C ARG A 106 8.93 -21.75 10.98
N ASP A 107 7.63 -21.92 10.79
CA ASP A 107 7.03 -23.22 10.46
C ASP A 107 6.95 -23.47 8.93
N GLY A 108 7.27 -22.48 8.12
CA GLY A 108 7.30 -22.51 6.66
C GLY A 108 6.05 -21.92 6.01
N ASP A 109 5.10 -21.43 6.79
CA ASP A 109 3.87 -20.79 6.35
C ASP A 109 3.97 -19.26 6.48
N ILE A 110 3.26 -18.54 5.64
CA ILE A 110 3.24 -17.07 5.75
C ILE A 110 2.16 -16.65 6.73
N ASP A 111 2.58 -15.95 7.78
CA ASP A 111 1.76 -15.26 8.75
C ASP A 111 1.64 -13.78 8.42
N PHE A 112 0.76 -13.05 9.13
CA PHE A 112 0.64 -11.61 9.00
C PHE A 112 0.78 -10.90 10.35
N ALA A 113 1.75 -10.01 10.49
CA ALA A 113 1.63 -8.94 11.47
C ALA A 113 0.47 -8.02 11.08
N ILE A 114 -0.29 -7.52 12.05
CA ILE A 114 -1.51 -6.73 11.79
C ILE A 114 -1.64 -5.55 12.75
N GLY A 115 -2.04 -4.39 12.19
CA GLY A 115 -2.48 -3.22 12.93
C GLY A 115 -4.01 -3.19 13.03
N THR A 116 -4.53 -3.18 14.25
CA THR A 116 -5.96 -3.18 14.55
C THR A 116 -6.35 -1.99 15.42
N ASP A 117 -7.63 -1.85 15.75
CA ASP A 117 -8.18 -0.76 16.56
C ASP A 117 -7.88 0.64 16.00
N TRP A 118 -7.95 0.77 14.68
CA TRP A 118 -7.66 2.01 13.98
C TRP A 118 -8.60 3.14 14.38
N GLN A 119 -8.03 4.16 15.01
CA GLN A 119 -8.72 5.36 15.46
C GLN A 119 -7.85 6.59 15.16
N PRO A 120 -7.95 7.20 13.96
CA PRO A 120 -6.97 8.17 13.43
C PRO A 120 -6.79 9.44 14.26
N ASN A 121 -7.75 9.77 15.14
CA ASN A 121 -7.69 10.95 16.00
C ASN A 121 -7.51 10.61 17.49
N ASN A 122 -7.51 9.33 17.85
CA ASN A 122 -7.26 8.89 19.21
C ASN A 122 -5.76 8.66 19.44
N THR A 123 -5.02 9.71 19.71
CA THR A 123 -3.58 9.66 19.98
C THR A 123 -3.24 9.13 21.38
N GLN A 124 -4.24 8.84 22.22
CA GLN A 124 -4.03 8.38 23.59
C GLN A 124 -3.99 6.85 23.71
N SER A 125 -4.92 6.15 23.03
CA SER A 125 -5.14 4.73 23.22
C SER A 125 -5.69 3.99 21.99
N GLY A 126 -5.89 4.66 20.87
CA GLY A 126 -6.42 4.01 19.65
C GLY A 126 -5.32 3.35 18.85
N GLY A 127 -5.43 2.02 18.64
CA GLY A 127 -4.50 1.22 17.89
C GLY A 127 -3.92 0.06 18.71
N ALA A 128 -3.75 -1.08 18.07
CA ALA A 128 -3.10 -2.25 18.64
C ALA A 128 -2.26 -2.96 17.57
N VAL A 129 -1.24 -3.69 17.99
CA VAL A 129 -0.38 -4.52 17.15
C VAL A 129 -0.53 -5.96 17.59
N GLY A 130 -0.74 -6.84 16.63
CA GLY A 130 -0.77 -8.28 16.82
C GLY A 130 -0.22 -9.00 15.60
N TRP A 131 -0.33 -10.30 15.59
CA TRP A 131 -0.10 -11.13 14.42
C TRP A 131 -1.16 -12.21 14.32
N ILE A 132 -1.38 -12.72 13.14
CA ILE A 132 -2.28 -13.84 12.86
C ILE A 132 -1.47 -14.97 12.27
N GLU A 133 -1.61 -16.14 12.87
CA GLU A 133 -0.92 -17.36 12.52
C GLU A 133 -1.72 -18.13 11.46
N SER A 134 -1.04 -18.50 10.38
CA SER A 134 -1.59 -19.34 9.33
C SER A 134 -1.74 -20.77 9.82
N PRO A 135 -2.92 -21.41 9.69
CA PRO A 135 -3.05 -22.82 9.97
C PRO A 135 -2.51 -23.69 8.82
N GLN A 136 -2.31 -24.98 9.04
CA GLN A 136 -1.88 -25.93 8.02
C GLN A 136 -2.71 -25.86 6.71
N ASP A 137 -4.03 -25.66 6.81
CA ASP A 137 -4.88 -25.29 5.67
C ASP A 137 -5.14 -23.78 5.72
N PRO A 138 -4.46 -22.95 4.91
CA PRO A 138 -4.56 -21.50 4.97
C PRO A 138 -5.95 -20.97 4.61
N ARG A 139 -6.85 -21.81 4.09
CA ARG A 139 -8.25 -21.45 3.80
C ARG A 139 -9.13 -21.41 5.05
N SER A 140 -8.63 -21.95 6.18
CA SER A 140 -9.29 -21.92 7.48
C SER A 140 -9.12 -20.57 8.17
N MET A 141 -9.81 -20.36 9.30
CA MET A 141 -9.63 -19.14 10.11
C MET A 141 -8.27 -19.16 10.81
N TRP A 142 -7.53 -18.07 10.70
CA TRP A 142 -6.23 -17.86 11.32
C TRP A 142 -6.35 -17.44 12.78
N ILE A 143 -5.32 -17.71 13.58
CA ILE A 143 -5.31 -17.50 15.04
C ILE A 143 -4.66 -16.14 15.35
N TYR A 144 -5.33 -15.30 16.13
CA TYR A 144 -4.81 -13.99 16.53
C TYR A 144 -3.98 -14.06 17.81
N HIS A 145 -2.80 -13.47 17.78
CA HIS A 145 -1.87 -13.32 18.89
C HIS A 145 -1.59 -11.82 19.13
N PRO A 146 -1.90 -11.28 20.30
CA PRO A 146 -1.61 -9.89 20.62
C PRO A 146 -0.10 -9.68 20.88
N ILE A 147 0.47 -8.60 20.33
CA ILE A 147 1.85 -8.15 20.60
C ILE A 147 1.83 -6.94 21.53
N LEU A 148 1.05 -5.92 21.18
CA LEU A 148 0.89 -4.69 21.96
C LEU A 148 -0.56 -4.20 21.89
N GLU A 149 -1.21 -4.10 23.07
CA GLU A 149 -2.63 -3.74 23.16
C GLU A 149 -2.90 -2.23 22.92
N THR A 150 -1.86 -1.40 22.91
CA THR A 150 -2.00 0.03 22.66
C THR A 150 -0.81 0.59 21.89
N GLU A 151 -1.02 0.88 20.62
CA GLU A 151 -0.11 1.65 19.76
C GLU A 151 -0.94 2.76 19.08
N PRO A 152 -1.04 3.95 19.71
CA PRO A 152 -1.94 5.01 19.27
C PRO A 152 -1.73 5.39 17.82
N THR A 153 -2.82 5.40 17.06
CA THR A 153 -2.83 5.72 15.63
C THR A 153 -1.93 4.82 14.76
N VAL A 154 -1.76 3.51 15.11
CA VAL A 154 -1.08 2.54 14.24
C VAL A 154 -1.58 2.69 12.80
N HIS A 155 -0.66 2.72 11.81
CA HIS A 155 -1.07 3.07 10.45
C HIS A 155 -0.38 2.29 9.34
N ARG A 156 0.94 2.11 9.42
CA ARG A 156 1.72 1.32 8.43
C ARG A 156 2.71 0.42 9.15
N MET A 157 3.06 -0.69 8.51
CA MET A 157 4.07 -1.62 9.01
C MET A 157 4.76 -2.37 7.88
N HIS A 158 6.06 -2.65 8.09
CA HIS A 158 6.88 -3.48 7.22
C HIS A 158 7.86 -4.31 8.04
N TRP A 159 8.19 -5.50 7.55
CA TRP A 159 9.36 -6.23 8.01
C TRP A 159 10.60 -5.67 7.33
N VAL A 160 11.61 -5.30 8.11
CA VAL A 160 12.80 -4.55 7.68
C VAL A 160 14.02 -5.12 8.37
N ASP A 161 15.03 -5.55 7.64
CA ASP A 161 16.35 -5.89 8.22
C ASP A 161 17.06 -4.60 8.63
N TRP A 162 16.62 -4.04 9.77
CA TRP A 162 16.98 -2.71 10.23
C TRP A 162 18.40 -2.61 10.78
N ASP A 163 18.84 -3.67 11.47
CA ASP A 163 20.16 -3.74 12.07
C ASP A 163 21.18 -4.52 11.23
N ALA A 164 20.77 -5.02 10.06
CA ALA A 164 21.61 -5.75 9.09
C ALA A 164 22.12 -7.10 9.63
N ASP A 165 21.38 -7.76 10.50
CA ASP A 165 21.71 -9.08 11.02
C ASP A 165 21.09 -10.24 10.20
N GLY A 166 20.23 -9.91 9.23
CA GLY A 166 19.54 -10.84 8.34
C GLY A 166 18.20 -11.36 8.90
N ASN A 167 17.79 -10.92 10.10
CA ASN A 167 16.48 -11.22 10.68
C ASN A 167 15.67 -9.93 10.72
N PRO A 168 14.57 -9.81 9.94
CA PRO A 168 13.82 -8.55 9.88
C PRO A 168 13.10 -8.23 11.20
N GLU A 169 13.11 -6.97 11.59
CA GLU A 169 12.26 -6.39 12.61
C GLU A 169 10.92 -5.95 12.01
N LEU A 170 9.84 -6.05 12.78
CA LEU A 170 8.58 -5.41 12.42
C LEU A 170 8.64 -3.94 12.77
N ILE A 171 8.84 -3.08 11.77
CA ILE A 171 8.75 -1.64 11.95
C ILE A 171 7.29 -1.20 11.83
N VAL A 172 6.79 -0.55 12.88
CA VAL A 172 5.45 0.01 12.95
C VAL A 172 5.52 1.54 12.98
N ALA A 173 4.81 2.19 12.08
CA ALA A 173 4.70 3.63 12.01
C ALA A 173 3.26 4.07 12.39
N PRO A 174 3.07 4.73 13.54
CA PRO A 174 1.81 5.41 13.83
C PRO A 174 1.69 6.67 12.96
N LEU A 175 0.45 7.06 12.64
CA LEU A 175 0.18 8.26 11.86
C LEU A 175 0.62 9.54 12.58
N LYS A 176 0.46 9.58 13.92
CA LYS A 176 0.66 10.76 14.75
C LYS A 176 1.49 10.43 15.99
N GLY A 177 2.14 11.43 16.53
CA GLY A 177 2.86 11.27 17.80
C GLY A 177 1.91 10.91 18.96
N PRO A 178 2.36 10.04 19.90
CA PRO A 178 1.54 9.62 21.03
C PRO A 178 1.19 10.81 21.91
N LYS A 179 -0.11 10.97 22.23
CA LYS A 179 -0.67 12.10 23.02
C LYS A 179 -0.58 13.45 22.32
N SER A 180 -0.29 13.52 21.02
CA SER A 180 -0.33 14.79 20.29
C SER A 180 -1.75 15.36 20.19
N ASN A 181 -1.85 16.67 20.03
CA ASN A 181 -3.10 17.42 20.07
C ASN A 181 -3.49 17.93 18.68
N GLY A 182 -4.78 17.74 18.33
CA GLY A 182 -5.35 18.32 17.13
C GLY A 182 -5.62 19.82 17.23
N PRO A 183 -5.91 20.49 16.12
CA PRO A 183 -6.01 19.91 14.77
C PRO A 183 -4.67 19.77 14.02
N LYS A 184 -3.58 20.40 14.48
CA LYS A 184 -2.29 20.42 13.74
C LYS A 184 -1.44 19.17 13.97
N PHE A 185 -1.47 18.57 15.16
CA PHE A 185 -0.65 17.41 15.56
C PHE A 185 0.87 17.61 15.35
N GLU A 186 1.35 18.82 15.61
CA GLU A 186 2.76 19.24 15.49
C GLU A 186 3.44 19.46 16.85
N ASP A 187 2.83 19.03 17.94
CA ASP A 187 3.33 19.20 19.33
C ASP A 187 4.12 18.00 19.82
N VAL A 188 3.84 16.79 19.31
CA VAL A 188 4.57 15.56 19.63
C VAL A 188 4.96 14.84 18.36
N PRO A 189 6.27 14.56 18.14
CA PRO A 189 6.71 13.83 16.96
C PRO A 189 6.27 12.38 16.96
N VAL A 190 6.26 11.77 15.78
CA VAL A 190 6.00 10.35 15.58
C VAL A 190 7.09 9.53 16.25
N ARG A 191 6.71 8.43 16.89
CA ARG A 191 7.61 7.43 17.44
C ARG A 191 7.37 6.12 16.69
N LEU A 192 8.31 5.73 15.83
CA LEU A 192 8.30 4.40 15.25
C LEU A 192 8.63 3.35 16.30
N SER A 193 8.10 2.16 16.14
CA SER A 193 8.39 1.00 17.01
C SER A 193 9.00 -0.12 16.17
N ALA A 194 10.16 -0.65 16.58
CA ALA A 194 10.73 -1.87 16.02
C ALA A 194 10.43 -3.03 16.98
N PHE A 195 9.70 -4.02 16.51
CA PHE A 195 9.38 -5.23 17.27
C PHE A 195 10.21 -6.40 16.77
N ILE A 196 10.87 -7.09 17.70
CA ILE A 196 11.63 -8.30 17.45
C ILE A 196 10.86 -9.47 18.05
N PRO A 197 10.47 -10.47 17.25
CA PRO A 197 9.87 -11.70 17.78
C PRO A 197 10.78 -12.40 18.79
N GLY A 198 10.22 -12.93 19.85
CA GLY A 198 10.92 -13.84 20.75
C GLY A 198 11.33 -15.14 20.03
N LYS A 199 12.13 -15.98 20.68
CA LYS A 199 12.56 -17.26 20.12
C LYS A 199 11.36 -18.18 19.80
N ASP A 200 10.34 -18.15 20.65
CA ASP A 200 9.03 -18.75 20.45
C ASP A 200 8.00 -17.60 20.46
N PRO A 201 7.54 -17.11 19.29
CA PRO A 201 6.69 -15.93 19.22
C PRO A 201 5.31 -16.11 19.87
N HIS A 202 4.90 -17.36 20.18
CA HIS A 202 3.67 -17.66 20.91
C HIS A 202 3.79 -17.47 22.42
N LYS A 203 5.00 -17.59 22.99
CA LYS A 203 5.24 -17.63 24.44
C LYS A 203 6.14 -16.53 24.94
N ASP A 204 7.15 -16.19 24.14
CA ASP A 204 8.14 -15.20 24.53
C ASP A 204 7.64 -13.80 24.23
N PRO A 205 7.86 -12.83 25.11
CA PRO A 205 7.49 -11.47 24.82
C PRO A 205 8.31 -10.91 23.64
N TRP A 206 7.66 -10.20 22.75
CA TRP A 206 8.33 -9.45 21.71
C TRP A 206 9.08 -8.25 22.31
N VAL A 207 10.30 -8.04 21.89
CA VAL A 207 11.06 -6.86 22.31
C VAL A 207 10.63 -5.66 21.47
N ASN A 208 10.35 -4.52 22.11
CA ASN A 208 9.96 -3.28 21.44
C ASN A 208 11.05 -2.22 21.63
N TYR A 209 11.65 -1.76 20.54
CA TYR A 209 12.60 -0.65 20.51
C TYR A 209 11.94 0.59 19.88
N PRO A 210 11.77 1.69 20.64
CA PRO A 210 11.26 2.94 20.08
C PRO A 210 12.34 3.63 19.24
N ILE A 211 11.98 4.04 18.01
CA ILE A 211 12.80 4.83 17.11
C ILE A 211 12.25 6.26 17.10
N GLN A 212 12.97 7.17 17.72
CA GLN A 212 12.59 8.58 17.84
C GLN A 212 13.02 9.36 16.60
N VAL A 213 12.07 10.01 15.93
CA VAL A 213 12.33 10.85 14.75
C VAL A 213 11.65 12.21 14.92
N PRO A 214 12.27 13.34 14.50
CA PRO A 214 11.65 14.67 14.62
C PRO A 214 10.66 14.93 13.47
N LEU A 215 9.78 13.98 13.19
CA LEU A 215 8.78 14.03 12.11
C LEU A 215 7.38 14.04 12.73
N PHE A 216 6.46 14.76 12.08
CA PHE A 216 5.07 14.88 12.53
C PHE A 216 4.14 14.39 11.43
N VAL A 217 3.07 13.72 11.79
CA VAL A 217 2.08 13.13 10.88
C VAL A 217 2.76 12.38 9.73
N MET A 218 3.23 11.18 10.04
CA MET A 218 3.85 10.28 9.06
C MET A 218 2.79 9.38 8.47
N HIS A 219 2.42 9.62 7.21
CA HIS A 219 1.37 8.84 6.57
C HIS A 219 1.86 7.51 6.01
N ASN A 220 3.06 7.51 5.43
CA ASN A 220 3.63 6.30 4.85
C ASN A 220 5.15 6.25 5.02
N PHE A 221 5.66 5.04 4.95
CA PHE A 221 7.08 4.74 4.77
C PHE A 221 7.24 3.46 3.95
N ASP A 222 8.42 3.27 3.36
CA ASP A 222 8.75 2.08 2.62
C ASP A 222 10.23 1.69 2.85
N ARG A 223 10.59 0.49 2.44
CA ARG A 223 11.93 -0.06 2.59
C ARG A 223 12.84 0.37 1.46
N VAL A 224 14.09 0.63 1.79
CA VAL A 224 15.13 0.98 0.82
C VAL A 224 16.32 0.05 1.02
N LYS A 225 16.60 -0.82 0.07
CA LYS A 225 17.77 -1.72 0.14
C LYS A 225 19.05 -0.91 0.19
N ARG A 226 19.94 -1.23 1.14
CA ARG A 226 21.29 -0.68 1.21
C ARG A 226 22.22 -1.31 0.18
N LEU A 227 23.28 -0.60 -0.14
CA LEU A 227 24.43 -1.22 -0.81
C LEU A 227 25.15 -2.08 0.24
N GLY A 228 24.93 -3.38 0.23
CA GLY A 228 25.43 -4.32 1.24
C GLY A 228 24.28 -5.00 1.99
N ALA A 229 24.42 -5.09 3.32
CA ALA A 229 23.41 -5.72 4.16
C ALA A 229 22.42 -4.70 4.75
N GLY A 230 21.20 -5.17 5.01
CA GLY A 230 20.16 -4.42 5.68
C GLY A 230 19.38 -3.46 4.80
N GLU A 231 18.46 -2.75 5.43
CA GLU A 231 17.53 -1.83 4.77
C GLU A 231 17.45 -0.50 5.53
N ASP A 232 17.23 0.57 4.78
CA ASP A 232 16.84 1.90 5.28
C ASP A 232 15.34 2.08 5.10
N LEU A 233 14.80 3.18 5.64
CA LEU A 233 13.41 3.59 5.42
C LEU A 233 13.37 4.88 4.62
N ILE A 234 12.46 4.94 3.63
CA ILE A 234 12.01 6.20 3.08
C ILE A 234 10.68 6.58 3.72
N THR A 235 10.52 7.82 4.15
CA THR A 235 9.34 8.27 4.91
C THR A 235 8.71 9.49 4.29
N ALA A 236 7.37 9.58 4.36
CA ALA A 236 6.60 10.77 4.00
C ALA A 236 5.88 11.33 5.23
N SER A 237 6.08 12.61 5.50
CA SER A 237 5.58 13.30 6.68
C SER A 237 5.29 14.78 6.41
N PHE A 238 4.83 15.52 7.41
CA PHE A 238 4.70 16.98 7.33
C PHE A 238 6.03 17.70 7.04
N GLN A 239 7.16 17.07 7.28
CA GLN A 239 8.49 17.63 6.99
C GLN A 239 8.98 17.25 5.58
N GLY A 240 8.15 16.60 4.77
CA GLY A 240 8.49 16.12 3.44
C GLY A 240 9.04 14.69 3.45
N VAL A 241 9.97 14.42 2.54
CA VAL A 241 10.50 13.07 2.29
C VAL A 241 11.90 12.94 2.89
N HIS A 242 12.11 11.87 3.67
CA HIS A 242 13.40 11.57 4.32
C HIS A 242 13.81 10.13 4.07
N ILE A 243 15.13 9.91 4.04
CA ILE A 243 15.72 8.58 4.21
C ILE A 243 16.20 8.50 5.66
N LEU A 244 15.72 7.51 6.38
CA LEU A 244 16.15 7.19 7.74
C LEU A 244 17.02 5.95 7.70
N SER A 245 18.25 6.06 8.15
CA SER A 245 19.25 4.99 8.20
C SER A 245 19.65 4.69 9.64
N HIS A 246 19.97 3.43 9.90
CA HIS A 246 20.52 2.97 11.16
C HIS A 246 21.94 2.42 10.94
N SER A 247 22.88 2.84 11.78
CA SER A 247 24.22 2.26 11.82
C SER A 247 24.27 1.19 12.91
N PRO A 248 24.31 -0.10 12.57
CA PRO A 248 24.35 -1.18 13.57
C PRO A 248 25.57 -1.10 14.49
N GLN A 249 26.71 -0.61 13.95
CA GLN A 249 27.97 -0.53 14.69
C GLN A 249 27.99 0.54 15.78
N THR A 250 27.21 1.62 15.59
CA THR A 250 27.19 2.77 16.52
C THR A 250 25.84 3.00 17.17
N GLY A 251 24.79 2.33 16.72
CA GLY A 251 23.39 2.61 17.10
C GLY A 251 22.88 3.98 16.64
N ARG A 252 23.67 4.69 15.80
CA ARG A 252 23.31 6.04 15.36
C ARG A 252 22.21 5.99 14.31
N LEU A 253 21.22 6.86 14.47
CA LEU A 253 20.22 7.17 13.46
C LEU A 253 20.70 8.37 12.63
N ASP A 254 20.58 8.27 11.32
CA ASP A 254 20.78 9.37 10.37
C ASP A 254 19.47 9.64 9.64
N LEU A 255 19.03 10.89 9.63
CA LEU A 255 17.80 11.32 8.98
C LEU A 255 18.16 12.33 7.88
N LYS A 256 18.25 11.85 6.65
CA LYS A 256 18.55 12.66 5.47
C LYS A 256 17.27 13.13 4.80
N ARG A 257 17.00 14.44 4.82
CA ARG A 257 15.90 15.01 4.03
C ARG A 257 16.28 15.03 2.57
N ILE A 258 15.45 14.44 1.70
CA ILE A 258 15.63 14.41 0.24
C ILE A 258 14.55 15.21 -0.49
N GLY A 259 13.35 15.33 0.06
CA GLY A 259 12.24 16.09 -0.51
C GLY A 259 11.68 17.13 0.46
N SER A 260 11.39 18.34 -0.05
CA SER A 260 10.88 19.42 0.82
C SER A 260 9.46 19.18 1.32
N GLY A 261 8.63 18.43 0.57
CA GLY A 261 7.18 18.45 0.73
C GLY A 261 6.60 19.80 0.31
N LEU A 262 5.28 19.92 0.35
CA LEU A 262 4.62 21.22 0.18
C LEU A 262 4.83 22.07 1.42
N GLU A 263 5.44 23.24 1.26
CA GLU A 263 5.63 24.22 2.33
C GLU A 263 4.35 25.03 2.53
N ALA A 264 3.60 24.70 3.56
CA ALA A 264 2.34 25.35 3.92
C ALA A 264 2.04 25.15 5.41
N GLU A 265 0.91 25.69 5.89
CA GLU A 265 0.43 25.47 7.26
C GLU A 265 -0.25 24.09 7.40
N ALA A 266 -0.07 23.45 8.56
CA ALA A 266 -0.77 22.20 8.88
C ALA A 266 -2.30 22.41 8.93
N PRO A 267 -3.11 21.47 8.44
CA PRO A 267 -2.73 20.14 7.97
C PRO A 267 -2.36 20.07 6.47
N ALA A 268 -2.41 21.16 5.71
CA ALA A 268 -2.21 21.17 4.26
C ALA A 268 -0.72 21.33 3.89
N LYS A 269 0.16 20.50 4.44
CA LYS A 269 1.61 20.57 4.23
C LYS A 269 2.25 19.21 4.06
N GLY A 270 3.53 19.20 3.67
CA GLY A 270 4.39 18.03 3.60
C GLY A 270 4.01 17.06 2.49
N SER A 271 4.26 15.79 2.76
CA SER A 271 4.03 14.66 1.84
C SER A 271 3.26 13.55 2.55
N SER A 272 2.51 12.73 1.82
CA SER A 272 1.74 11.62 2.40
C SER A 272 2.23 10.24 1.98
N GLU A 273 2.11 9.89 0.73
CA GLU A 273 2.58 8.62 0.19
C GLU A 273 3.98 8.76 -0.36
N VAL A 274 4.77 7.69 -0.37
CA VAL A 274 6.11 7.72 -0.97
C VAL A 274 6.52 6.37 -1.51
N ARG A 275 7.17 6.38 -2.69
CA ARG A 275 7.89 5.24 -3.27
C ARG A 275 9.15 5.72 -3.95
N LEU A 276 10.18 4.86 -3.94
CA LEU A 276 11.34 5.03 -4.80
C LEU A 276 11.13 4.26 -6.10
N GLY A 277 11.44 4.90 -7.21
CA GLY A 277 11.50 4.28 -8.53
C GLY A 277 12.86 4.52 -9.20
N LYS A 278 13.08 3.86 -10.32
CA LYS A 278 14.31 3.95 -11.12
C LYS A 278 14.12 4.97 -12.25
N LEU A 279 15.10 5.86 -12.42
CA LEU A 279 15.26 6.70 -13.63
C LEU A 279 16.28 6.10 -14.60
N SER A 280 17.15 5.23 -14.09
CA SER A 280 18.17 4.50 -14.85
C SER A 280 18.82 3.48 -13.92
N ALA A 281 19.80 2.71 -14.44
CA ALA A 281 20.58 1.79 -13.61
C ALA A 281 21.33 2.47 -12.42
N ALA A 282 21.57 3.78 -12.49
CA ALA A 282 22.37 4.52 -11.52
C ALA A 282 21.61 5.64 -10.77
N ARG A 283 20.37 5.96 -11.19
CA ARG A 283 19.60 7.08 -10.64
C ARG A 283 18.20 6.64 -10.26
N ARG A 284 17.68 7.23 -9.20
CA ARG A 284 16.34 6.98 -8.67
C ARG A 284 15.52 8.27 -8.66
N PHE A 285 14.23 8.12 -8.50
CA PHE A 285 13.33 9.19 -8.09
C PHE A 285 12.57 8.78 -6.85
N ALA A 286 12.13 9.74 -6.04
CA ALA A 286 11.11 9.54 -5.03
C ALA A 286 9.82 10.19 -5.52
N ALA A 287 8.74 9.42 -5.58
CA ALA A 287 7.41 9.93 -5.92
C ALA A 287 6.55 10.04 -4.67
N THR A 288 5.75 11.10 -4.58
CA THR A 288 4.89 11.37 -3.43
C THR A 288 3.61 12.11 -3.83
N ILE A 289 2.63 12.06 -2.95
CA ILE A 289 1.41 12.87 -3.04
C ILE A 289 1.52 14.02 -2.04
N GLU A 290 1.27 15.25 -2.51
CA GLU A 290 1.40 16.47 -1.72
C GLU A 290 0.20 17.40 -1.87
N PRO A 291 -0.17 18.14 -0.79
CA PRO A 291 0.17 17.86 0.60
C PRO A 291 -0.45 16.54 1.08
N TRP A 292 -0.48 16.31 2.38
CA TRP A 292 -1.12 15.13 2.98
C TRP A 292 -2.56 14.93 2.46
N HIS A 293 -2.84 13.75 1.84
CA HIS A 293 -4.06 13.46 1.07
C HIS A 293 -4.34 14.50 -0.01
N GLY A 294 -3.29 14.96 -0.70
CA GLY A 294 -3.34 16.15 -1.51
C GLY A 294 -3.77 15.97 -2.96
N ASN A 295 -3.54 17.05 -3.68
CA ASN A 295 -3.92 17.18 -5.09
C ASN A 295 -2.75 17.11 -6.05
N GLN A 296 -1.50 17.06 -5.55
CA GLN A 296 -0.31 17.06 -6.40
C GLN A 296 0.34 15.68 -6.42
N VAL A 297 0.77 15.24 -7.62
CA VAL A 297 1.80 14.22 -7.79
C VAL A 297 3.14 14.93 -7.93
N VAL A 298 4.07 14.59 -7.04
CA VAL A 298 5.38 15.21 -7.00
C VAL A 298 6.46 14.16 -7.16
N VAL A 299 7.44 14.45 -8.01
CA VAL A 299 8.64 13.65 -8.21
C VAL A 299 9.86 14.43 -7.77
N TYR A 300 10.73 13.78 -7.01
CA TYR A 300 12.05 14.24 -6.62
C TYR A 300 13.08 13.37 -7.33
N GLU A 301 13.75 13.90 -8.34
CA GLU A 301 14.76 13.16 -9.09
C GLU A 301 16.12 13.22 -8.38
N GLU A 302 16.74 12.05 -8.13
CA GLU A 302 18.08 11.96 -7.53
C GLU A 302 19.10 12.73 -8.37
N PRO A 303 19.85 13.68 -7.81
CA PRO A 303 20.87 14.42 -8.55
C PRO A 303 21.96 13.50 -9.10
N GLU A 304 22.59 13.90 -10.19
CA GLU A 304 23.78 13.19 -10.69
C GLU A 304 24.91 13.23 -9.66
N ALA A 305 25.70 12.16 -9.61
CA ALA A 305 26.74 11.93 -8.57
C ALA A 305 27.79 13.06 -8.45
N ASN A 306 27.93 13.91 -9.49
CA ASN A 306 28.86 15.06 -9.52
C ASN A 306 28.13 16.40 -9.52
N SER A 307 26.82 16.42 -9.21
CA SER A 307 26.08 17.68 -9.17
C SER A 307 26.50 18.51 -7.96
N VAL A 308 26.57 19.83 -8.13
CA VAL A 308 26.82 20.80 -7.02
C VAL A 308 25.64 20.88 -6.04
N LEU A 309 24.56 20.13 -6.28
CA LEU A 309 23.36 20.10 -5.43
C LEU A 309 23.63 19.18 -4.24
N GLU A 310 24.27 19.71 -3.21
CA GLU A 310 24.25 19.08 -1.89
C GLU A 310 22.89 19.36 -1.24
N GLY A 311 22.15 18.30 -0.88
CA GLY A 311 20.91 18.45 -0.10
C GLY A 311 19.66 17.88 -0.74
N LEU A 312 18.62 18.70 -0.89
CA LEU A 312 17.31 18.28 -1.39
C LEU A 312 17.36 17.92 -2.88
N TRP A 313 16.67 16.85 -3.24
CA TRP A 313 16.43 16.52 -4.65
C TRP A 313 15.48 17.54 -5.28
N PRO A 314 15.67 17.91 -6.55
CA PRO A 314 14.79 18.85 -7.24
C PRO A 314 13.33 18.39 -7.20
N ARG A 315 12.44 19.28 -6.73
CA ARG A 315 10.99 19.04 -6.65
C ARG A 315 10.33 19.36 -7.99
N LYS A 316 9.63 18.41 -8.57
CA LYS A 316 8.87 18.54 -9.81
C LYS A 316 7.42 18.12 -9.59
N VAL A 317 6.48 19.05 -9.75
CA VAL A 317 5.05 18.73 -9.77
C VAL A 317 4.71 18.25 -11.17
N ILE A 318 4.20 17.04 -11.29
CA ILE A 318 3.85 16.42 -12.58
C ILE A 318 2.34 16.39 -12.83
N ASP A 319 1.54 16.47 -11.77
CA ASP A 319 0.07 16.62 -11.84
C ASP A 319 -0.43 17.41 -10.62
N GLU A 320 -1.45 18.28 -10.81
CA GLU A 320 -2.10 19.08 -9.76
C GLU A 320 -3.61 18.82 -9.68
N GLN A 321 -4.09 17.80 -10.37
CA GLN A 321 -5.51 17.54 -10.58
C GLN A 321 -6.06 16.37 -9.78
N LEU A 322 -5.30 15.89 -8.79
CA LEU A 322 -5.81 14.89 -7.89
C LEU A 322 -6.84 15.50 -6.93
N LYS A 323 -7.67 14.65 -6.38
CA LYS A 323 -8.42 14.95 -5.17
C LYS A 323 -8.35 13.71 -4.27
N TRP A 324 -7.67 13.88 -3.13
CA TRP A 324 -7.37 12.80 -2.21
C TRP A 324 -6.56 11.66 -2.88
N GLY A 325 -5.37 11.99 -3.38
CA GLY A 325 -4.40 10.99 -3.76
C GLY A 325 -4.03 10.13 -2.55
N HIS A 326 -3.94 8.80 -2.70
CA HIS A 326 -3.81 7.91 -1.56
C HIS A 326 -2.89 6.70 -1.78
N ALA A 327 -2.57 6.33 -3.00
CA ALA A 327 -1.64 5.25 -3.29
C ALA A 327 -0.59 5.67 -4.33
N VAL A 328 0.64 5.19 -4.15
CA VAL A 328 1.76 5.41 -5.06
C VAL A 328 2.46 4.07 -5.28
N VAL A 329 2.66 3.69 -6.52
CA VAL A 329 3.45 2.52 -6.94
C VAL A 329 4.44 2.98 -8.01
N ALA A 330 5.71 2.63 -7.86
CA ALA A 330 6.73 2.77 -8.88
C ALA A 330 7.09 1.38 -9.36
N VAL A 331 6.93 1.11 -10.65
CA VAL A 331 7.06 -0.20 -11.24
C VAL A 331 7.32 -0.08 -12.75
N ASN A 332 8.20 -0.92 -13.28
CA ASN A 332 8.40 -1.03 -14.72
C ASN A 332 7.21 -1.77 -15.34
N LEU A 333 6.42 -1.07 -16.13
CA LEU A 333 5.22 -1.56 -16.83
C LEU A 333 5.45 -1.77 -18.33
N ASP A 334 6.66 -1.44 -18.81
CA ASP A 334 7.04 -1.60 -20.19
C ASP A 334 8.46 -2.20 -20.32
N GLU A 335 9.05 -2.18 -21.50
CA GLU A 335 10.35 -2.80 -21.74
C GLU A 335 11.53 -1.85 -21.55
N ASP A 336 11.28 -0.59 -21.16
CA ASP A 336 12.34 0.37 -20.95
C ASP A 336 12.98 0.21 -19.53
N PRO A 337 14.15 0.83 -19.25
CA PRO A 337 14.82 0.65 -17.98
C PRO A 337 14.30 1.54 -16.85
N GLU A 338 13.39 2.47 -17.12
CA GLU A 338 12.81 3.39 -16.14
C GLU A 338 11.59 2.72 -15.47
N ASP A 339 11.16 3.19 -14.31
CA ASP A 339 9.91 2.77 -13.69
C ASP A 339 8.82 3.80 -14.00
N GLU A 340 7.64 3.33 -14.39
CA GLU A 340 6.42 4.12 -14.45
C GLU A 340 5.91 4.39 -13.04
N LEU A 341 5.07 5.41 -12.93
CA LEU A 341 4.45 5.79 -11.69
C LEU A 341 2.94 5.59 -11.76
N ALA A 342 2.41 4.66 -10.98
CA ALA A 342 0.97 4.49 -10.84
C ALA A 342 0.48 5.19 -9.55
N ILE A 343 -0.57 6.01 -9.70
CA ILE A 343 -1.18 6.82 -8.63
C ILE A 343 -2.63 6.44 -8.46
N GLY A 344 -3.00 6.06 -7.24
CA GLY A 344 -4.37 5.82 -6.82
C GLY A 344 -5.02 7.06 -6.23
N VAL A 345 -6.25 7.38 -6.65
CA VAL A 345 -7.02 8.54 -6.19
C VAL A 345 -8.32 8.09 -5.54
N ARG A 346 -8.59 8.62 -4.36
CA ARG A 346 -9.67 8.19 -3.46
C ARG A 346 -10.98 9.01 -3.55
N ASP A 347 -10.98 10.13 -4.26
CA ASP A 347 -12.21 10.94 -4.36
C ASP A 347 -13.31 10.21 -5.12
N ASP A 348 -14.42 9.96 -4.46
CA ASP A 348 -15.63 9.32 -4.98
C ASP A 348 -16.73 10.33 -5.37
N SER A 349 -16.54 11.61 -5.06
CA SER A 349 -17.59 12.63 -5.15
C SER A 349 -17.83 13.15 -6.57
N ALA A 350 -16.91 12.88 -7.51
CA ALA A 350 -17.04 13.34 -8.89
C ALA A 350 -16.49 12.31 -9.87
N PRO A 351 -17.21 12.00 -10.97
CA PRO A 351 -16.71 11.16 -12.04
C PRO A 351 -15.33 11.64 -12.52
N HIS A 352 -14.44 10.70 -12.84
CA HIS A 352 -13.08 10.96 -13.33
C HIS A 352 -12.08 11.54 -12.33
N ARG A 353 -12.43 11.64 -11.04
CA ARG A 353 -11.49 12.06 -9.99
C ARG A 353 -10.88 10.89 -9.23
N CYS A 354 -11.65 9.86 -8.88
CA CYS A 354 -11.09 8.61 -8.36
C CYS A 354 -10.56 7.73 -9.50
N GLY A 355 -9.88 6.64 -9.15
CA GLY A 355 -9.29 5.70 -10.11
C GLY A 355 -7.78 5.72 -10.17
N VAL A 356 -7.22 4.98 -11.11
CA VAL A 356 -5.78 4.81 -11.29
C VAL A 356 -5.28 5.65 -12.47
N ARG A 357 -4.17 6.34 -12.25
CA ARG A 357 -3.43 7.08 -13.26
C ARG A 357 -2.03 6.53 -13.36
N VAL A 358 -1.53 6.33 -14.57
CA VAL A 358 -0.14 5.97 -14.84
C VAL A 358 0.56 7.15 -15.49
N TYR A 359 1.79 7.38 -15.06
CA TYR A 359 2.67 8.41 -15.61
C TYR A 359 3.92 7.71 -16.12
N ASP A 360 4.19 7.93 -17.39
CA ASP A 360 5.38 7.48 -18.08
C ASP A 360 6.31 8.69 -18.30
N ARG A 361 7.63 8.49 -18.14
CA ARG A 361 8.63 9.52 -18.28
C ARG A 361 9.30 9.47 -19.64
N HIS A 362 9.04 10.46 -20.47
CA HIS A 362 9.65 10.57 -21.78
C HIS A 362 11.14 10.98 -21.71
N GLN A 363 11.88 10.72 -22.79
CA GLN A 363 13.33 11.01 -22.91
C GLN A 363 13.69 12.49 -22.68
N ASP A 364 12.76 13.43 -22.93
CA ASP A 364 12.94 14.86 -22.62
C ASP A 364 12.74 15.20 -21.14
N GLY A 365 12.43 14.19 -20.31
CA GLY A 365 12.18 14.34 -18.88
C GLY A 365 10.76 14.80 -18.54
N THR A 366 9.84 14.85 -19.48
CA THR A 366 8.42 15.12 -19.20
C THR A 366 7.72 13.85 -18.77
N TRP A 367 6.76 13.99 -17.83
CA TRP A 367 5.90 12.91 -17.40
C TRP A 367 4.54 13.02 -18.10
N VAL A 368 4.13 11.98 -18.79
CA VAL A 368 2.88 11.93 -19.54
C VAL A 368 1.88 11.03 -18.82
N ARG A 369 0.71 11.57 -18.54
CA ARG A 369 -0.35 10.88 -17.82
C ARG A 369 -1.26 10.08 -18.75
N THR A 370 -1.51 8.84 -18.38
CA THR A 370 -2.60 8.00 -18.89
C THR A 370 -3.60 7.73 -17.77
N LEU A 371 -4.88 8.03 -17.99
CA LEU A 371 -5.95 7.60 -17.10
C LEU A 371 -6.39 6.20 -17.52
N ILE A 372 -6.12 5.19 -16.66
CA ILE A 372 -6.44 3.79 -17.00
C ILE A 372 -7.95 3.60 -17.13
N GLU A 373 -8.69 4.11 -16.14
CA GLU A 373 -10.14 4.08 -16.15
C GLU A 373 -10.70 5.18 -15.22
N PRO A 374 -11.85 5.77 -15.53
CA PRO A 374 -12.44 6.79 -14.69
C PRO A 374 -13.47 6.21 -13.71
N GLY A 375 -13.22 6.31 -12.41
CA GLY A 375 -14.25 6.14 -11.39
C GLY A 375 -14.63 4.71 -11.01
N GLN A 376 -13.93 3.68 -11.47
CA GLN A 376 -14.25 2.29 -11.14
C GLN A 376 -13.82 1.93 -9.72
N VAL A 377 -12.73 2.51 -9.23
CA VAL A 377 -12.20 2.28 -7.89
C VAL A 377 -11.79 3.59 -7.20
N ALA A 378 -12.30 3.82 -6.01
CA ALA A 378 -11.88 4.92 -5.12
C ALA A 378 -10.69 4.43 -4.27
N VAL A 379 -9.48 4.53 -4.81
CA VAL A 379 -8.28 3.80 -4.36
C VAL A 379 -7.87 4.18 -2.94
N GLU A 380 -7.83 3.21 -2.05
CA GLU A 380 -7.27 3.32 -0.69
C GLU A 380 -5.84 2.77 -0.62
N ASP A 381 -5.56 1.63 -1.26
CA ASP A 381 -4.22 1.06 -1.39
C ASP A 381 -4.06 0.39 -2.75
N MET A 382 -2.82 0.27 -3.21
CA MET A 382 -2.49 -0.34 -4.49
C MET A 382 -1.09 -0.96 -4.44
N VAL A 383 -0.95 -2.11 -5.09
CA VAL A 383 0.33 -2.79 -5.28
C VAL A 383 0.49 -3.24 -6.74
N SER A 384 1.71 -3.60 -7.12
CA SER A 384 1.99 -4.27 -8.38
C SER A 384 2.54 -5.67 -8.14
N ALA A 385 2.15 -6.62 -8.98
CA ALA A 385 2.66 -7.98 -8.94
C ALA A 385 2.38 -8.70 -10.27
N ASP A 386 3.27 -9.59 -10.68
CA ASP A 386 3.06 -10.52 -11.78
C ASP A 386 2.16 -11.67 -11.29
N LEU A 387 0.86 -11.57 -11.56
CA LEU A 387 -0.15 -12.51 -11.05
C LEU A 387 -0.34 -13.74 -11.95
N ASP A 388 -0.02 -13.64 -13.22
CA ASP A 388 -0.20 -14.73 -14.19
C ASP A 388 1.11 -15.40 -14.62
N GLY A 389 2.26 -14.86 -14.19
CA GLY A 389 3.59 -15.43 -14.41
C GLY A 389 4.14 -15.13 -15.80
N ASP A 390 3.64 -14.11 -16.49
CA ASP A 390 4.10 -13.74 -17.84
C ASP A 390 5.32 -12.78 -17.83
N GLY A 391 5.71 -12.30 -16.67
CA GLY A 391 6.83 -11.39 -16.45
C GLY A 391 6.45 -9.90 -16.47
N ASN A 392 5.19 -9.56 -16.78
CA ASN A 392 4.68 -8.20 -16.75
C ASN A 392 3.80 -8.00 -15.51
N PRO A 393 4.07 -7.00 -14.66
CA PRO A 393 3.30 -6.83 -13.43
C PRO A 393 1.94 -6.19 -13.69
N GLU A 394 0.90 -6.73 -13.06
CA GLU A 394 -0.40 -6.11 -12.93
C GLU A 394 -0.40 -5.06 -11.80
N LEU A 395 -1.35 -4.11 -11.90
CA LEU A 395 -1.71 -3.23 -10.77
C LEU A 395 -2.97 -3.79 -10.09
N ILE A 396 -2.92 -3.91 -8.76
CA ILE A 396 -4.04 -4.37 -7.94
C ILE A 396 -4.45 -3.23 -7.02
N ALA A 397 -5.65 -2.67 -7.22
CA ALA A 397 -6.17 -1.57 -6.43
C ALA A 397 -7.38 -2.00 -5.60
N VAL A 398 -7.45 -1.51 -4.35
CA VAL A 398 -8.60 -1.72 -3.45
C VAL A 398 -9.28 -0.40 -3.15
N GLY A 399 -10.61 -0.43 -3.15
CA GLY A 399 -11.46 0.75 -3.06
C GLY A 399 -12.08 0.95 -1.69
N ARG A 400 -12.01 2.21 -1.20
CA ARG A 400 -12.68 2.62 0.04
C ARG A 400 -14.18 2.84 -0.18
N ALA A 401 -14.54 3.83 -0.99
CA ALA A 401 -15.93 4.23 -1.21
C ALA A 401 -16.63 3.40 -2.29
N THR A 402 -15.88 2.72 -3.14
CA THR A 402 -16.41 1.81 -4.16
C THR A 402 -16.54 0.38 -3.68
N HIS A 403 -16.00 0.05 -2.48
CA HIS A 403 -16.18 -1.25 -1.81
C HIS A 403 -15.72 -2.47 -2.61
N ASN A 404 -14.73 -2.32 -3.50
CA ASN A 404 -14.29 -3.32 -4.46
C ASN A 404 -12.76 -3.49 -4.53
N ALA A 405 -12.32 -4.46 -5.30
CA ALA A 405 -10.94 -4.62 -5.73
C ALA A 405 -10.89 -4.82 -7.25
N VAL A 406 -9.88 -4.27 -7.90
CA VAL A 406 -9.72 -4.28 -9.35
C VAL A 406 -8.28 -4.60 -9.72
N ILE A 407 -8.10 -5.51 -10.70
CA ILE A 407 -6.81 -5.77 -11.34
C ILE A 407 -6.77 -5.03 -12.67
N TYR A 408 -5.63 -4.42 -13.00
CA TYR A 408 -5.35 -3.78 -14.28
C TYR A 408 -4.15 -4.45 -14.93
N ARG A 409 -4.32 -4.84 -16.19
CA ARG A 409 -3.28 -5.43 -17.05
C ARG A 409 -3.02 -4.53 -18.25
N LEU A 410 -1.78 -4.45 -18.66
CA LEU A 410 -1.39 -3.81 -19.90
C LEU A 410 -1.24 -4.88 -20.97
N ASP A 411 -2.08 -4.82 -22.05
CA ASP A 411 -2.15 -5.80 -23.15
C ASP A 411 -1.18 -5.42 -24.29
#